data_3c0f73b987900c93ddb12abf3ca39c3d
#
_entry.id   3c0f73b987900c93ddb12abf3ca39c3d
#
_cell.length_a   1.000
_cell.length_b   1.000
_cell.length_c   1.000
_cell.angle_alpha   90.00
_cell.angle_beta   90.00
_cell.angle_gamma   90.00
#
_symmetry.space_group_name_H-M   'P 1'
#
loop_
_entity.id
_entity.type
_entity.pdbx_description
1 polymer ?
#
loop_
_entity_poly.entity_id
_entity_poly.type
_entity_poly.pdbx_seq_one_letter_code
_entity_poly.pdbx_strand_id
1 'polypeptide(L)'
;MNRNSTLNVGVEAGGTQVVAHAGLHALGRFADRIGLGASLSTAIPWAGERAPLHDRGTVLTHAMLMLAAGGEACSDIEFLVSQPRLFGQVASDSTLYRTMRAITPAVLADLAVQAAVTRAQVWRRMAATTG
;
A
#
# COMPACT_ATOMS: atom_id res chain seq x y z
N MET A 1 -5.23 -2.47 16.58
CA MET A 1 -4.37 -3.62 16.87
C MET A 1 -3.98 -4.29 15.56
N ASN A 2 -2.77 -4.03 15.13
CA ASN A 2 -2.28 -4.53 13.85
C ASN A 2 -1.86 -5.98 14.03
N ARG A 3 -2.75 -6.90 13.75
CA ARG A 3 -2.36 -8.31 13.63
C ARG A 3 -1.69 -8.50 12.29
N ASN A 4 -0.44 -8.14 12.23
CA ASN A 4 0.44 -8.61 11.18
C ASN A 4 0.63 -10.12 11.39
N SER A 5 -0.34 -10.90 10.94
CA SER A 5 -0.10 -12.32 10.80
C SER A 5 0.94 -12.46 9.69
N THR A 6 2.15 -12.72 10.09
CA THR A 6 3.21 -13.19 9.22
C THR A 6 2.78 -14.54 8.64
N LEU A 7 1.93 -14.48 7.61
CA LEU A 7 1.69 -15.64 6.78
C LEU A 7 3.03 -15.97 6.12
N ASN A 8 3.64 -17.02 6.59
CA ASN A 8 4.80 -17.59 5.94
C ASN A 8 4.28 -18.23 4.65
N VAL A 9 4.20 -17.42 3.58
CA VAL A 9 3.78 -17.92 2.28
C VAL A 9 4.98 -18.62 1.69
N GLY A 10 4.94 -19.96 1.69
CA GLY A 10 5.88 -20.76 0.94
C GLY A 10 5.68 -20.48 -0.56
N VAL A 11 6.69 -19.93 -1.21
CA VAL A 11 6.66 -19.71 -2.65
C VAL A 11 7.19 -20.98 -3.31
N GLU A 12 6.27 -21.78 -3.87
CA GLU A 12 6.67 -22.88 -4.77
C GLU A 12 6.84 -22.35 -6.19
N ALA A 13 7.95 -22.67 -6.82
CA ALA A 13 8.23 -22.29 -8.20
C ALA A 13 7.35 -23.12 -9.16
N GLY A 14 6.28 -22.53 -9.64
CA GLY A 14 5.35 -23.20 -10.56
C GLY A 14 4.39 -22.22 -11.25
N GLY A 15 4.82 -21.59 -12.33
CA GLY A 15 3.98 -20.71 -13.15
C GLY A 15 4.30 -19.22 -13.00
N THR A 16 4.21 -18.50 -14.11
CA THR A 16 4.57 -17.08 -14.22
C THR A 16 3.71 -16.14 -13.35
N GLN A 17 2.44 -16.47 -13.14
CA GLN A 17 1.56 -15.66 -12.28
C GLN A 17 1.90 -15.78 -10.79
N VAL A 18 2.31 -16.95 -10.34
CA VAL A 18 2.69 -17.16 -8.93
C VAL A 18 3.95 -16.38 -8.58
N VAL A 19 4.91 -16.29 -9.51
CA VAL A 19 6.14 -15.50 -9.32
C VAL A 19 5.85 -13.99 -9.28
N ALA A 20 4.99 -13.52 -10.17
CA ALA A 20 4.58 -12.10 -10.19
C ALA A 20 3.84 -11.71 -8.90
N HIS A 21 2.93 -12.55 -8.41
CA HIS A 21 2.19 -12.30 -7.17
C HIS A 21 3.09 -12.38 -5.93
N ALA A 22 4.06 -13.28 -5.91
CA ALA A 22 5.03 -13.39 -4.82
C ALA A 22 5.90 -12.12 -4.71
N GLY A 23 6.37 -11.59 -5.84
CA GLY A 23 7.12 -10.34 -5.89
C GLY A 23 6.28 -9.15 -5.43
N LEU A 24 5.04 -9.07 -5.84
CA LEU A 24 4.11 -8.03 -5.42
C LEU A 24 3.77 -8.13 -3.93
N HIS A 25 3.58 -9.33 -3.41
CA HIS A 25 3.39 -9.57 -1.98
C HIS A 25 4.62 -9.10 -1.18
N ALA A 26 5.82 -9.42 -1.63
CA ALA A 26 7.06 -8.96 -1.00
C ALA A 26 7.17 -7.44 -0.99
N LEU A 27 6.77 -6.76 -2.07
CA LEU A 27 6.73 -5.31 -2.14
C LEU A 27 5.72 -4.73 -1.14
N GLY A 28 4.54 -5.33 -1.00
CA GLY A 28 3.54 -4.95 -0.01
C GLY A 28 4.06 -5.10 1.42
N ARG A 29 4.75 -6.20 1.71
CA ARG A 29 5.40 -6.43 3.00
C ARG A 29 6.50 -5.40 3.29
N PHE A 30 7.26 -5.03 2.29
CA PHE A 30 8.24 -3.96 2.42
C PHE A 30 7.58 -2.62 2.74
N ALA A 31 6.51 -2.26 2.05
CA ALA A 31 5.73 -1.05 2.33
C ALA A 31 5.24 -1.02 3.80
N ASP A 32 4.74 -2.14 4.31
CA ASP A 32 4.31 -2.28 5.70
C ASP A 32 5.49 -2.07 6.67
N ARG A 33 6.63 -2.67 6.40
CA ARG A 33 7.83 -2.57 7.24
C ARG A 33 8.36 -1.15 7.35
N ILE A 34 8.29 -0.37 6.29
CA ILE A 34 8.74 1.03 6.31
C ILE A 34 7.65 1.99 6.81
N GLY A 35 6.44 1.49 7.12
CA GLY A 35 5.33 2.28 7.62
C GLY A 35 4.73 3.23 6.58
N LEU A 36 4.78 2.89 5.31
CA LEU A 36 4.32 3.74 4.21
C LEU A 36 2.84 4.11 4.36
N GLY A 37 1.97 3.13 4.60
CA GLY A 37 0.53 3.36 4.76
C GLY A 37 0.22 4.34 5.89
N ALA A 38 0.81 4.14 7.07
CA ALA A 38 0.63 5.03 8.21
C ALA A 38 1.14 6.45 7.92
N SER A 39 2.28 6.57 7.24
CA SER A 39 2.85 7.85 6.83
C SER A 39 1.92 8.59 5.85
N LEU A 40 1.40 7.90 4.85
CA LEU A 40 0.45 8.48 3.89
C LEU A 40 -0.87 8.88 4.54
N SER A 41 -1.35 8.12 5.53
CA SER A 41 -2.59 8.44 6.26
C SER A 41 -2.53 9.77 6.97
N THR A 42 -1.37 10.20 7.43
CA THR A 42 -1.21 11.51 8.09
C THR A 42 -1.43 12.68 7.13
N ALA A 43 -1.23 12.46 5.83
CA ALA A 43 -1.38 13.50 4.81
C ALA A 43 -2.82 13.63 4.29
N ILE A 44 -3.68 12.63 4.51
CA ILE A 44 -5.07 12.65 4.05
C ILE A 44 -5.99 12.71 5.26
N PRO A 45 -6.43 13.89 5.67
CA PRO A 45 -7.30 14.02 6.83
C PRO A 45 -8.66 13.39 6.55
N TRP A 46 -9.23 12.77 7.59
CA TRP A 46 -10.57 12.25 7.57
C TRP A 46 -11.51 13.24 8.28
N ALA A 47 -12.49 13.73 7.57
CA ALA A 47 -13.46 14.71 8.08
C ALA A 47 -14.78 14.09 8.54
N GLY A 48 -14.94 12.76 8.43
CA GLY A 48 -16.15 12.06 8.83
C GLY A 48 -16.21 11.83 10.34
N GLU A 49 -17.42 11.69 10.88
CA GLU A 49 -17.68 11.44 12.31
C GLU A 49 -17.20 10.04 12.75
N ARG A 50 -17.15 9.10 11.84
CA ARG A 50 -16.69 7.72 12.11
C ARG A 50 -15.40 7.44 11.35
N ALA A 51 -14.50 6.68 11.97
CA ALA A 51 -13.31 6.19 11.30
C ALA A 51 -13.69 5.44 10.01
N PRO A 52 -12.96 5.64 8.90
CA PRO A 52 -13.23 4.91 7.68
C PRO A 52 -12.95 3.41 7.88
N LEU A 53 -13.74 2.55 7.22
CA LEU A 53 -13.52 1.11 7.25
C LEU A 53 -12.12 0.73 6.73
N HIS A 54 -11.68 1.44 5.70
CA HIS A 54 -10.34 1.30 5.13
C HIS A 54 -9.56 2.59 5.36
N ASP A 55 -8.42 2.47 6.00
CA ASP A 55 -7.49 3.59 6.17
C ASP A 55 -7.01 4.11 4.81
N ARG A 56 -7.04 5.42 4.62
CA ARG A 56 -6.73 6.05 3.33
C ARG A 56 -5.29 5.82 2.86
N GLY A 57 -4.35 5.83 3.78
CA GLY A 57 -2.96 5.51 3.46
C GLY A 57 -2.78 4.07 3.01
N THR A 58 -3.51 3.15 3.62
CA THR A 58 -3.56 1.73 3.20
C THR A 58 -4.18 1.59 1.82
N VAL A 59 -5.28 2.31 1.54
CA VAL A 59 -5.90 2.32 0.20
C VAL A 59 -4.91 2.79 -0.85
N LEU A 60 -4.18 3.87 -0.59
CA LEU A 60 -3.14 4.37 -1.51
C LEU A 60 -1.99 3.38 -1.69
N THR A 61 -1.57 2.70 -0.63
CA THR A 61 -0.53 1.67 -0.72
C THR A 61 -0.98 0.53 -1.64
N HIS A 62 -2.23 0.08 -1.52
CA HIS A 62 -2.79 -0.93 -2.42
C HIS A 62 -2.89 -0.42 -3.86
N ALA A 63 -3.22 0.85 -4.07
CA ALA A 63 -3.19 1.46 -5.39
C ALA A 63 -1.78 1.44 -6.00
N MET A 64 -0.76 1.71 -5.21
CA MET A 64 0.64 1.65 -5.65
C MET A 64 1.04 0.21 -6.04
N LEU A 65 0.59 -0.80 -5.29
CA LEU A 65 0.80 -2.21 -5.65
C LEU A 65 0.09 -2.57 -6.95
N MET A 66 -1.14 -2.11 -7.13
CA MET A 66 -1.89 -2.28 -8.37
C MET A 66 -1.15 -1.69 -9.57
N LEU A 67 -0.64 -0.48 -9.45
CA LEU A 67 0.15 0.18 -10.49
C LEU A 67 1.46 -0.58 -10.78
N ALA A 68 2.14 -1.05 -9.74
CA ALA A 68 3.36 -1.85 -9.88
C ALA A 68 3.12 -3.17 -10.61
N ALA A 69 1.90 -3.71 -10.50
CA ALA A 69 1.48 -4.91 -11.21
C ALA A 69 1.00 -4.65 -12.64
N GLY A 70 1.01 -3.40 -13.10
CA GLY A 70 0.58 -3.01 -14.44
C GLY A 70 -0.87 -2.57 -14.55
N GLY A 71 -1.57 -2.34 -13.43
CA GLY A 71 -2.92 -1.78 -13.42
C GLY A 71 -2.93 -0.33 -13.92
N GLU A 72 -3.99 0.08 -14.58
CA GLU A 72 -4.15 1.40 -15.18
C GLU A 72 -5.41 2.13 -14.72
N ALA A 73 -6.41 1.40 -14.23
CA ALA A 73 -7.69 1.93 -13.80
C ALA A 73 -8.03 1.48 -12.37
N CYS A 74 -8.90 2.23 -11.69
CA CYS A 74 -9.33 1.87 -10.33
C CYS A 74 -9.94 0.46 -10.26
N SER A 75 -10.62 0.02 -11.31
CA SER A 75 -11.20 -1.33 -11.41
C SER A 75 -10.15 -2.44 -11.38
N ASP A 76 -8.91 -2.16 -11.75
CA ASP A 76 -7.82 -3.14 -11.74
C ASP A 76 -7.40 -3.55 -10.31
N ILE A 77 -7.88 -2.84 -9.29
CA ILE A 77 -7.66 -3.24 -7.89
C ILE A 77 -8.31 -4.58 -7.55
N GLU A 78 -9.27 -5.03 -8.34
CA GLU A 78 -10.01 -6.27 -8.09
C GLU A 78 -9.10 -7.49 -8.00
N PHE A 79 -7.99 -7.52 -8.71
CA PHE A 79 -7.07 -8.65 -8.59
C PHE A 79 -6.39 -8.73 -7.22
N LEU A 80 -6.18 -7.61 -6.52
CA LEU A 80 -5.74 -7.60 -5.13
C LEU A 80 -6.86 -8.03 -4.18
N VAL A 81 -8.08 -7.52 -4.43
CA VAL A 81 -9.27 -7.86 -3.64
C VAL A 81 -9.53 -9.36 -3.66
N SER A 82 -9.32 -10.01 -4.80
CA SER A 82 -9.54 -11.45 -4.98
C SER A 82 -8.52 -12.34 -4.29
N GLN A 83 -7.46 -11.76 -3.71
CA GLN A 83 -6.36 -12.50 -3.10
C GLN A 83 -6.09 -12.06 -1.64
N PRO A 84 -7.07 -12.25 -0.74
CA PRO A 84 -6.95 -11.76 0.64
C PRO A 84 -5.83 -12.43 1.44
N ARG A 85 -5.40 -13.63 1.05
CA ARG A 85 -4.27 -14.31 1.69
C ARG A 85 -2.94 -13.61 1.45
N LEU A 86 -2.79 -12.93 0.31
CA LEU A 86 -1.56 -12.22 -0.07
C LEU A 86 -1.58 -10.75 0.35
N PHE A 87 -2.72 -10.08 0.21
CA PHE A 87 -2.84 -8.64 0.36
C PHE A 87 -3.71 -8.20 1.53
N GLY A 88 -4.30 -9.15 2.24
CA GLY A 88 -5.23 -8.85 3.33
C GLY A 88 -6.53 -8.25 2.82
N GLN A 89 -7.14 -7.43 3.62
CA GLN A 89 -8.39 -6.76 3.29
C GLN A 89 -8.11 -5.53 2.43
N VAL A 90 -8.48 -5.59 1.17
CA VAL A 90 -8.28 -4.53 0.17
C VAL A 90 -9.62 -3.84 -0.10
N ALA A 91 -9.60 -2.51 -0.15
CA ALA A 91 -10.78 -1.71 -0.45
C ALA A 91 -11.22 -1.89 -1.91
N SER A 92 -12.54 -1.75 -2.15
CA SER A 92 -13.11 -1.82 -3.50
C SER A 92 -12.62 -0.67 -4.40
N ASP A 93 -12.86 -0.81 -5.70
CA ASP A 93 -12.60 0.22 -6.69
C ASP A 93 -13.33 1.53 -6.37
N SER A 94 -14.57 1.46 -5.90
CA SER A 94 -15.35 2.64 -5.49
C SER A 94 -14.68 3.39 -4.32
N THR A 95 -14.15 2.67 -3.35
CA THR A 95 -13.44 3.26 -2.21
C THR A 95 -12.11 3.87 -2.66
N LEU A 96 -11.38 3.20 -3.55
CA LEU A 96 -10.18 3.75 -4.17
C LEU A 96 -10.49 5.05 -4.91
N TYR A 97 -11.53 5.06 -5.75
CA TYR A 97 -11.96 6.24 -6.49
C TYR A 97 -12.27 7.42 -5.56
N ARG A 98 -13.06 7.18 -4.49
CA ARG A 98 -13.37 8.23 -3.50
C ARG A 98 -12.12 8.74 -2.78
N THR A 99 -11.19 7.87 -2.46
CA THR A 99 -9.91 8.25 -1.86
C THR A 99 -9.10 9.14 -2.80
N MET A 100 -9.01 8.77 -4.07
CA MET A 100 -8.32 9.57 -5.09
C MET A 100 -8.97 10.95 -5.25
N ARG A 101 -10.29 11.03 -5.24
CA ARG A 101 -11.02 12.30 -5.33
C ARG A 101 -10.82 13.22 -4.13
N ALA A 102 -10.47 12.69 -2.98
CA ALA A 102 -10.17 13.48 -1.79
C ALA A 102 -8.78 14.15 -1.85
N ILE A 103 -7.96 13.80 -2.83
CA ILE A 103 -6.62 14.37 -3.00
C ILE A 103 -6.74 15.74 -3.69
N THR A 104 -6.65 16.79 -2.88
CA THR A 104 -6.51 18.17 -3.36
C THR A 104 -5.05 18.48 -3.67
N PRO A 105 -4.72 19.61 -4.35
CA PRO A 105 -3.34 20.02 -4.52
C PRO A 105 -2.55 20.14 -3.21
N ALA A 106 -3.19 20.62 -2.14
CA ALA A 106 -2.56 20.70 -0.82
C ALA A 106 -2.27 19.31 -0.23
N VAL A 107 -3.23 18.39 -0.31
CA VAL A 107 -3.05 16.99 0.11
C VAL A 107 -1.95 16.32 -0.70
N LEU A 108 -1.90 16.56 -2.00
CA LEU A 108 -0.86 16.01 -2.86
C LEU A 108 0.54 16.48 -2.43
N ALA A 109 0.68 17.76 -2.06
CA ALA A 109 1.93 18.29 -1.53
C ALA A 109 2.33 17.60 -0.22
N ASP A 110 1.38 17.41 0.69
CA ASP A 110 1.63 16.70 1.96
C ASP A 110 2.00 15.22 1.74
N LEU A 111 1.35 14.55 0.79
CA LEU A 111 1.70 13.18 0.39
C LEU A 111 3.14 13.12 -0.13
N ALA A 112 3.56 14.09 -0.93
CA ALA A 112 4.93 14.18 -1.45
C ALA A 112 5.95 14.35 -0.30
N VAL A 113 5.63 15.14 0.71
CA VAL A 113 6.46 15.30 1.91
C VAL A 113 6.56 13.98 2.67
N GLN A 114 5.45 13.29 2.90
CA GLN A 114 5.46 12.00 3.61
C GLN A 114 6.24 10.92 2.83
N ALA A 115 6.10 10.89 1.52
CA ALA A 115 6.88 9.99 0.68
C ALA A 115 8.38 10.29 0.78
N ALA A 116 8.78 11.57 0.80
CA ALA A 116 10.17 11.98 0.96
C ALA A 116 10.73 11.59 2.33
N VAL A 117 9.95 11.78 3.40
CA VAL A 117 10.33 11.37 4.76
C VAL A 117 10.54 9.86 4.85
N THR A 118 9.62 9.08 4.30
CA THR A 118 9.72 7.62 4.29
C THR A 118 10.94 7.16 3.50
N ARG A 119 11.20 7.74 2.34
CA ARG A 119 12.39 7.46 1.52
C ARG A 119 13.68 7.78 2.25
N ALA A 120 13.75 8.92 2.94
CA ALA A 120 14.92 9.29 3.73
C ALA A 120 15.18 8.31 4.89
N GLN A 121 14.12 7.78 5.52
CA GLN A 121 14.26 6.74 6.54
C GLN A 121 14.83 5.44 5.97
N VAL A 122 14.39 5.03 4.78
CA VAL A 122 14.93 3.85 4.09
C VAL A 122 16.43 4.03 3.81
N TRP A 123 16.82 5.16 3.24
CA TRP A 123 18.23 5.45 2.97
C TRP A 123 19.10 5.42 4.22
N ARG A 124 18.63 5.99 5.33
CA ARG A 124 19.35 5.96 6.59
C ARG A 124 19.55 4.53 7.12
N ARG A 125 18.52 3.68 7.02
CA ARG A 125 18.62 2.27 7.42
C ARG A 125 19.60 1.51 6.54
N MET A 126 19.58 1.73 5.24
CA MET A 126 20.51 1.11 4.31
C MET A 126 21.96 1.53 4.62
N ALA A 127 22.20 2.82 4.83
CA ALA A 127 23.53 3.33 5.19
C ALA A 127 24.04 2.73 6.50
N ALA A 128 23.18 2.56 7.51
CA ALA A 128 23.54 1.93 8.78
C ALA A 128 23.89 0.44 8.65
N THR A 129 23.36 -0.25 7.63
CA THR A 129 23.59 -1.68 7.40
C THR A 129 24.88 -1.92 6.60
N THR A 130 25.36 -0.95 5.81
CA THR A 130 26.55 -1.04 4.97
C THR A 130 27.81 -0.46 5.60
N GLY A 131 27.69 0.11 6.80
CA GLY A 131 28.80 0.71 7.57
C GLY A 131 29.55 -0.26 8.49
#